data_1b934d23c7263089d27cd7e34193cbaf
#
_entry.id   1b934d23c7263089d27cd7e34193cbaf
#
_cell.length_a   1.000
_cell.length_b   1.000
_cell.length_c   1.000
_cell.angle_alpha   90.00
_cell.angle_beta   90.00
_cell.angle_gamma   90.00
#
_symmetry.space_group_name_H-M   'P 1'
#
loop_
_entity.id
_entity.type
_entity.pdbx_description
1 polymer ?
#
loop_
_entity_poly.entity_id
_entity_poly.type
_entity_poly.pdbx_seq_one_letter_code
_entity_poly.pdbx_strand_id
1 'polypeptide(L)'
;MVYHLDLYRLGEPEELEGIGLRDLLAEPGALWLVEWPERGSGVLPPADLVLTLRYVERGREVGIEALGPRGHAALERLGGHI
;
A
#
# COMPACT_ATOMS: atom_id res chain seq x y z
N MET A 1 11.21 -4.53 -8.76
CA MET A 1 10.56 -3.30 -9.23
C MET A 1 9.68 -2.71 -8.14
N VAL A 2 9.76 -1.44 -7.93
CA VAL A 2 8.93 -0.73 -6.96
C VAL A 2 8.05 0.26 -7.71
N TYR A 3 6.75 0.19 -7.45
CA TYR A 3 5.78 1.13 -7.99
C TYR A 3 5.22 1.98 -6.87
N HIS A 4 5.08 3.26 -7.11
CA HIS A 4 4.51 4.19 -6.14
C HIS A 4 3.30 4.88 -6.77
N LEU A 5 2.16 4.75 -6.11
CA LEU A 5 0.93 5.41 -6.52
C LEU A 5 0.51 6.40 -5.45
N ASP A 6 0.25 7.63 -5.85
CA ASP A 6 -0.34 8.64 -4.98
C ASP A 6 -1.72 8.99 -5.56
N LEU A 7 -2.76 8.57 -4.86
CA LEU A 7 -4.13 8.71 -5.33
C LEU A 7 -4.87 9.92 -4.78
N TYR A 8 -4.14 10.84 -4.17
CA TYR A 8 -4.74 12.01 -3.54
C TYR A 8 -5.67 12.79 -4.49
N ARG A 9 -5.28 12.93 -5.75
CA ARG A 9 -6.05 13.68 -6.75
C ARG A 9 -6.91 12.83 -7.67
N LEU A 10 -7.06 11.55 -7.36
CA LEU A 10 -7.87 10.67 -8.18
C LEU A 10 -9.34 11.05 -8.05
N GLY A 11 -10.01 11.29 -9.17
CA GLY A 11 -11.42 11.62 -9.19
C GLY A 11 -12.31 10.40 -9.02
N GLU A 12 -12.07 9.39 -9.88
CA GLU A 12 -12.83 8.14 -9.85
C GLU A 12 -11.87 6.95 -9.84
N PRO A 13 -12.17 5.88 -9.08
CA PRO A 13 -11.30 4.71 -9.03
C PRO A 13 -11.02 4.10 -10.40
N GLU A 14 -11.97 4.18 -11.31
CA GLU A 14 -11.85 3.62 -12.65
C GLU A 14 -10.75 4.26 -13.49
N GLU A 15 -10.30 5.44 -13.12
CA GLU A 15 -9.18 6.10 -13.80
C GLU A 15 -7.92 5.27 -13.74
N LEU A 16 -7.78 4.44 -12.70
CA LEU A 16 -6.61 3.56 -12.54
C LEU A 16 -6.53 2.51 -13.65
N GLU A 17 -7.65 2.09 -14.19
CA GLU A 17 -7.67 1.13 -15.28
C GLU A 17 -7.11 1.74 -16.56
N GLY A 18 -7.27 3.05 -16.74
CA GLY A 18 -6.76 3.77 -17.89
C GLY A 18 -5.24 3.81 -17.98
N ILE A 19 -4.54 3.61 -16.86
CA ILE A 19 -3.08 3.58 -16.86
C ILE A 19 -2.51 2.17 -16.98
N GLY A 20 -3.36 1.16 -17.22
CA GLY A 20 -2.90 -0.21 -17.35
C GLY A 20 -2.56 -0.87 -16.00
N LEU A 21 -3.19 -0.44 -14.93
CA LEU A 21 -2.90 -0.94 -13.58
C LEU A 21 -2.98 -2.46 -13.48
N ARG A 22 -3.99 -3.07 -14.10
CA ARG A 22 -4.19 -4.52 -14.04
C ARG A 22 -2.99 -5.28 -14.58
N ASP A 23 -2.42 -4.83 -15.69
CA ASP A 23 -1.24 -5.47 -16.28
C ASP A 23 -0.02 -5.29 -15.40
N LEU A 24 0.14 -4.11 -14.80
CA LEU A 24 1.26 -3.85 -13.89
C LEU A 24 1.16 -4.68 -12.62
N LEU A 25 -0.05 -4.86 -12.08
CA LEU A 25 -0.27 -5.68 -10.89
C LEU A 25 0.02 -7.16 -11.11
N ALA A 26 -0.07 -7.61 -12.36
CA ALA A 26 0.23 -9.01 -12.70
C ALA A 26 1.73 -9.28 -12.75
N GLU A 27 2.57 -8.25 -12.69
CA GLU A 27 4.02 -8.40 -12.75
C GLU A 27 4.55 -9.04 -11.46
N PRO A 28 5.29 -10.16 -11.54
CA PRO A 28 5.78 -10.82 -10.33
C PRO A 28 6.93 -10.04 -9.69
N GLY A 29 7.04 -10.16 -8.37
CA GLY A 29 8.15 -9.58 -7.63
C GLY A 29 8.11 -8.08 -7.48
N ALA A 30 7.01 -7.43 -7.81
CA ALA A 30 6.86 -5.99 -7.64
C ALA A 30 6.39 -5.64 -6.24
N LEU A 31 6.92 -4.54 -5.72
CA LEU A 31 6.45 -3.92 -4.48
C LEU A 31 5.62 -2.69 -4.83
N TRP A 32 4.46 -2.58 -4.23
CA TRP A 32 3.56 -1.47 -4.45
C TRP A 32 3.41 -0.63 -3.20
N LEU A 33 3.70 0.66 -3.31
CA LEU A 33 3.45 1.65 -2.28
C LEU A 33 2.28 2.52 -2.74
N VAL A 34 1.20 2.53 -1.98
CA VAL A 34 0.01 3.28 -2.37
C VAL A 34 -0.35 4.27 -1.27
N GLU A 35 -0.40 5.55 -1.62
CA GLU A 35 -0.87 6.61 -0.73
C GLU A 35 -2.31 6.94 -1.08
N TRP A 36 -3.12 7.21 -0.06
CA TRP A 36 -4.55 7.47 -0.20
C TRP A 36 -5.28 6.30 -0.85
N PRO A 37 -5.07 5.07 -0.35
CA PRO A 37 -5.61 3.87 -1.01
C PRO A 37 -7.14 3.83 -1.06
N GLU A 38 -7.82 4.49 -0.14
CA GLU A 38 -9.28 4.56 -0.14
C GLU A 38 -9.83 5.20 -1.40
N ARG A 39 -9.04 6.03 -2.09
CA ARG A 39 -9.45 6.64 -3.35
C ARG A 39 -9.52 5.64 -4.50
N GLY A 40 -8.82 4.51 -4.37
CA GLY A 40 -8.86 3.44 -5.36
C GLY A 40 -9.71 2.26 -4.94
N SER A 41 -10.59 2.46 -3.97
CA SER A 41 -11.46 1.40 -3.45
C SER A 41 -12.26 0.72 -4.56
N GLY A 42 -12.26 -0.61 -4.55
CA GLY A 42 -12.94 -1.42 -5.55
C GLY A 42 -12.11 -1.76 -6.78
N VAL A 43 -11.00 -1.05 -6.99
CA VAL A 43 -10.09 -1.30 -8.13
C VAL A 43 -8.76 -1.87 -7.65
N LEU A 44 -8.25 -1.38 -6.54
CA LEU A 44 -7.01 -1.88 -5.97
C LEU A 44 -7.21 -3.24 -5.32
N PRO A 45 -6.22 -4.15 -5.42
CA PRO A 45 -6.26 -5.40 -4.67
C PRO A 45 -6.09 -5.14 -3.17
N PRO A 46 -6.42 -6.14 -2.32
CA PRO A 46 -6.18 -6.01 -0.88
C PRO A 46 -4.71 -5.78 -0.59
N ALA A 47 -4.43 -4.92 0.39
CA ALA A 47 -3.06 -4.67 0.82
C ALA A 47 -2.54 -5.84 1.66
N ASP A 48 -1.22 -6.04 1.64
CA ASP A 48 -0.56 -6.98 2.56
C ASP A 48 -0.20 -6.30 3.87
N LEU A 49 0.17 -5.03 3.79
CA LEU A 49 0.49 -4.21 4.96
C LEU A 49 -0.21 -2.86 4.84
N VAL A 50 -0.70 -2.37 5.95
CA VAL A 50 -1.25 -1.01 6.05
C VAL A 50 -0.42 -0.24 7.05
N LEU A 51 0.15 0.88 6.62
CA LEU A 51 0.92 1.75 7.48
C LEU A 51 0.13 3.02 7.75
N THR A 52 0.05 3.38 9.02
CA THR A 52 -0.61 4.61 9.45
C THR A 52 0.42 5.49 10.13
N LEU A 53 0.57 6.71 9.60
CA LEU A 53 1.49 7.69 10.16
C LEU A 53 0.69 8.74 10.92
N ARG A 54 1.07 9.00 12.16
CA ARG A 54 0.41 10.02 12.98
C ARG A 54 1.41 11.01 13.52
N TYR A 55 0.97 12.25 13.64
CA TYR A 55 1.75 13.28 14.30
C TYR A 55 1.58 13.12 15.80
N VAL A 56 2.70 13.11 16.50
CA VAL A 56 2.70 13.11 17.97
C VAL A 56 3.59 14.27 18.43
N GLU A 57 3.54 14.59 19.72
CA GLU A 57 4.18 15.78 20.26
C GLU A 57 5.65 15.94 19.86
N ARG A 58 6.40 14.86 19.83
CA ARG A 58 7.85 14.91 19.56
C ARG A 58 8.27 14.04 18.38
N GLY A 59 7.48 14.01 17.35
CA GLY A 59 7.85 13.23 16.17
C GLY A 59 6.66 12.66 15.45
N ARG A 60 6.80 11.40 15.05
CA ARG A 60 5.76 10.68 14.32
C ARG A 60 5.60 9.29 14.90
N GLU A 61 4.39 8.80 14.88
CA GLU A 61 4.08 7.43 15.28
C GLU A 61 3.67 6.65 14.04
N VAL A 62 4.19 5.43 13.91
CA VAL A 62 3.86 4.55 12.80
C VAL A 62 3.12 3.34 13.33
N GLY A 63 1.90 3.15 12.87
CA GLY A 63 1.15 1.93 13.12
C GLY A 63 1.27 1.02 11.90
N ILE A 64 1.49 -0.26 12.12
CA ILE A 64 1.61 -1.25 11.04
C ILE A 64 0.61 -2.36 11.30
N GLU A 65 -0.25 -2.61 10.34
CA GLU A 65 -1.20 -3.72 10.39
C GLU A 65 -0.90 -4.70 9.27
N ALA A 66 -0.72 -5.97 9.63
CA ALA A 66 -0.51 -7.02 8.64
C ALA A 66 -1.84 -7.65 8.25
N LEU A 67 -2.05 -7.79 6.96
CA LEU A 67 -3.25 -8.39 6.39
C LEU A 67 -2.84 -9.60 5.56
N GLY A 68 -3.32 -10.78 5.95
CA GLY A 68 -3.01 -12.01 5.22
C GLY A 68 -1.61 -12.56 5.47
N PRO A 69 -1.32 -13.75 4.91
CA PRO A 69 -0.05 -14.45 5.19
C PRO A 69 1.20 -13.69 4.76
N ARG A 70 1.15 -13.01 3.63
CA ARG A 70 2.32 -12.27 3.13
C ARG A 70 2.65 -11.09 4.01
N GLY A 71 1.62 -10.38 4.47
CA GLY A 71 1.80 -9.25 5.38
C GLY A 71 2.35 -9.68 6.73
N HIS A 72 1.83 -10.79 7.27
CA HIS A 72 2.33 -11.33 8.54
C HIS A 72 3.79 -11.76 8.44
N ALA A 73 4.18 -12.41 7.34
CA ALA A 73 5.55 -12.82 7.13
C ALA A 73 6.49 -11.60 7.05
N ALA A 74 6.06 -10.55 6.35
CA ALA A 74 6.84 -9.33 6.24
C ALA A 74 7.00 -8.64 7.59
N LEU A 75 5.93 -8.59 8.37
CA LEU A 75 5.96 -7.95 9.70
C LEU A 75 6.89 -8.69 10.65
N GLU A 76 6.92 -10.02 10.61
CA GLU A 76 7.83 -10.81 11.42
C GLU A 76 9.28 -10.50 11.11
N ARG A 77 9.62 -10.37 9.83
CA ARG A 77 10.98 -10.01 9.42
C ARG A 77 11.36 -8.63 9.92
N LEU A 78 10.44 -7.68 9.81
CA LEU A 78 10.68 -6.33 10.26
C LEU A 78 10.88 -6.28 11.78
N GLY A 79 10.07 -7.02 12.52
CA GLY A 79 10.15 -7.09 13.98
C GLY A 79 11.48 -7.60 14.49
N GLY A 80 12.17 -8.44 13.72
CA GLY A 80 13.50 -8.94 14.08
C GLY A 80 14.61 -7.90 13.94
N HIS A 81 14.31 -6.74 13.36
CA HIS A 81 15.29 -5.69 13.10
C HIS A 81 15.01 -4.38 13.84
N ILE A 82 13.96 -4.35 14.61
CA ILE A 82 13.59 -3.16 15.40
C ILE A 82 13.96 -3.34 16.91
#